data_ca7ac98a646549a72dc30e5a3133c026
#
_entry.id   ca7ac98a646549a72dc30e5a3133c026
#
_cell.length_a   1.000
_cell.length_b   1.000
_cell.length_c   1.000
_cell.angle_alpha   90.00
_cell.angle_beta   90.00
_cell.angle_gamma   90.00
#
_symmetry.space_group_name_H-M   'P 1'
#
loop_
_entity.id
_entity.type
_entity.pdbx_description
1 polymer ?
#
loop_
_entity_poly.entity_id
_entity_poly.type
_entity_poly.pdbx_seq_one_letter_code
_entity_poly.pdbx_strand_id
1 'polypeptide(L)'
;MSASGLEVFDRTLETTHIWLNEICTDLGPDKQVAWRVLSTVLHTLRDRLTVNLAAHLGAQLPLLIRGVYYDQYEPGHMPSEFRSRDEFVGEVAEWLSDCRPVDPEEAIRSVFRLLSRHISEGQVGKVRDALPKGLRQMWERAEDPTIVAEEPLILIE
;
A
#
# COMPACT_ATOMS: atom_id res chain seq x y z
N MET A 1 4.12 -26.34 16.96
CA MET A 1 2.99 -27.08 16.40
C MET A 1 2.24 -26.21 15.41
N SER A 2 1.91 -26.76 14.27
CA SER A 2 1.23 -26.03 13.22
C SER A 2 -0.25 -25.88 13.53
N ALA A 3 -0.77 -24.66 13.51
CA ALA A 3 -2.17 -24.41 13.79
C ALA A 3 -3.09 -24.91 12.65
N SER A 4 -2.61 -24.86 11.42
CA SER A 4 -3.41 -25.27 10.27
C SER A 4 -3.08 -26.69 9.80
N GLY A 5 -2.01 -27.27 10.27
CA GLY A 5 -1.53 -28.57 9.79
C GLY A 5 -0.64 -28.49 8.54
N LEU A 6 -0.50 -27.30 7.94
CA LEU A 6 0.32 -27.10 6.77
C LEU A 6 1.26 -25.91 6.98
N GLU A 7 2.56 -26.14 6.85
CA GLU A 7 3.56 -25.11 7.08
C GLU A 7 3.37 -23.90 6.15
N VAL A 8 2.99 -24.13 4.92
CA VAL A 8 2.81 -23.03 3.97
C VAL A 8 1.68 -22.09 4.40
N PHE A 9 0.62 -22.63 4.98
CA PHE A 9 -0.49 -21.82 5.47
C PHE A 9 -0.06 -21.04 6.72
N ASP A 10 0.63 -21.71 7.65
CA ASP A 10 1.07 -21.07 8.87
C ASP A 10 2.04 -19.94 8.57
N ARG A 11 2.92 -20.15 7.63
CA ARG A 11 3.93 -19.15 7.25
C ARG A 11 3.28 -17.89 6.63
N THR A 12 2.33 -18.10 5.71
CA THR A 12 1.68 -16.94 5.09
C THR A 12 0.78 -16.19 6.06
N LEU A 13 0.14 -16.90 7.00
CA LEU A 13 -0.66 -16.25 8.04
C LEU A 13 0.23 -15.46 8.99
N GLU A 14 1.36 -16.01 9.39
CA GLU A 14 2.30 -15.31 10.26
C GLU A 14 2.83 -14.04 9.58
N THR A 15 3.24 -14.14 8.34
CA THR A 15 3.75 -13.00 7.57
C THR A 15 2.66 -11.94 7.40
N THR A 16 1.44 -12.37 7.09
CA THR A 16 0.32 -11.44 6.95
C THR A 16 0.07 -10.68 8.26
N HIS A 17 0.12 -11.37 9.40
CA HIS A 17 -0.05 -10.71 10.69
C HIS A 17 1.08 -9.71 10.97
N ILE A 18 2.31 -10.02 10.58
CA ILE A 18 3.43 -9.09 10.73
C ILE A 18 3.15 -7.80 9.94
N TRP A 19 2.71 -7.93 8.70
CA TRP A 19 2.37 -6.78 7.86
C TRP A 19 1.22 -5.96 8.47
N LEU A 20 0.16 -6.62 8.93
CA LEU A 20 -0.96 -5.93 9.55
C LEU A 20 -0.57 -5.23 10.85
N ASN A 21 0.32 -5.85 11.64
CA ASN A 21 0.78 -5.24 12.88
C ASN A 21 1.58 -3.96 12.60
N GLU A 22 2.34 -3.91 11.52
CA GLU A 22 3.07 -2.69 11.15
C GLU A 22 2.09 -1.57 10.78
N ILE A 23 1.02 -1.88 10.06
CA ILE A 23 -0.03 -0.91 9.75
C ILE A 23 -0.73 -0.45 11.04
N CYS A 24 -1.00 -1.38 11.94
CA CYS A 24 -1.63 -1.05 13.22
C CYS A 24 -0.76 -0.11 14.06
N THR A 25 0.56 -0.21 13.96
CA THR A 25 1.45 0.70 14.65
C THR A 25 1.21 2.14 14.20
N ASP A 26 0.87 2.33 12.92
CA ASP A 26 0.63 3.66 12.37
C ASP A 26 -0.81 4.13 12.55
N LEU A 27 -1.79 3.23 12.42
CA LEU A 27 -3.19 3.61 12.30
C LEU A 27 -4.11 3.16 13.43
N GLY A 28 -3.59 2.45 14.40
CA GLY A 28 -4.39 1.96 15.53
C GLY A 28 -4.58 0.45 15.52
N PRO A 29 -5.00 -0.13 16.63
CA PRO A 29 -4.91 -1.58 16.88
C PRO A 29 -5.90 -2.48 16.15
N ASP A 30 -6.82 -1.93 15.38
CA ASP A 30 -7.84 -2.72 14.73
C ASP A 30 -7.31 -3.39 13.46
N LYS A 31 -7.10 -4.70 13.53
CA LYS A 31 -6.57 -5.46 12.38
C LYS A 31 -7.53 -5.52 11.20
N GLN A 32 -8.82 -5.39 11.43
CA GLN A 32 -9.78 -5.36 10.33
C GLN A 32 -9.62 -4.07 9.52
N VAL A 33 -9.38 -2.95 10.20
CA VAL A 33 -9.07 -1.69 9.54
C VAL A 33 -7.76 -1.80 8.79
N ALA A 34 -6.73 -2.39 9.40
CA ALA A 34 -5.43 -2.57 8.76
C ALA A 34 -5.56 -3.41 7.48
N TRP A 35 -6.35 -4.47 7.51
CA TRP A 35 -6.59 -5.32 6.35
C TRP A 35 -7.29 -4.54 5.25
N ARG A 36 -8.31 -3.74 5.62
CA ARG A 36 -9.04 -2.93 4.66
C ARG A 36 -8.13 -1.88 4.02
N VAL A 37 -7.28 -1.25 4.82
CA VAL A 37 -6.31 -0.27 4.33
C VAL A 37 -5.32 -0.92 3.36
N LEU A 38 -4.76 -2.06 3.74
CA LEU A 38 -3.80 -2.77 2.90
C LEU A 38 -4.44 -3.15 1.56
N SER A 39 -5.63 -3.75 1.60
CA SER A 39 -6.34 -4.17 0.39
C SER A 39 -6.64 -2.99 -0.52
N THR A 40 -7.15 -1.91 0.05
CA THR A 40 -7.55 -0.74 -0.71
C THR A 40 -6.36 -0.06 -1.39
N VAL A 41 -5.28 0.15 -0.63
CA VAL A 41 -4.11 0.83 -1.19
C VAL A 41 -3.41 -0.05 -2.23
N LEU A 42 -3.33 -1.36 -1.99
CA LEU A 42 -2.74 -2.28 -2.97
C LEU A 42 -3.55 -2.30 -4.26
N HIS A 43 -4.87 -2.32 -4.18
CA HIS A 43 -5.72 -2.33 -5.38
C HIS A 43 -5.58 -1.01 -6.15
N THR A 44 -5.59 0.11 -5.47
CA THR A 44 -5.46 1.41 -6.11
C THR A 44 -4.08 1.58 -6.75
N LEU A 45 -3.03 1.11 -6.07
CA LEU A 45 -1.68 1.15 -6.61
C LEU A 45 -1.54 0.22 -7.83
N ARG A 46 -2.00 -1.02 -7.70
CA ARG A 46 -1.97 -2.01 -8.78
C ARG A 46 -2.57 -1.44 -10.07
N ASP A 47 -3.69 -0.77 -9.93
CA ASP A 47 -4.45 -0.27 -11.09
C ASP A 47 -3.76 0.90 -11.79
N ARG A 48 -2.73 1.48 -11.18
CA ARG A 48 -1.95 2.55 -11.79
C ARG A 48 -0.76 2.03 -12.59
N LEU A 49 -0.43 0.77 -12.41
CA LEU A 49 0.77 0.19 -12.99
C LEU A 49 0.45 -0.50 -14.30
N THR A 50 1.43 -0.57 -15.20
CA THR A 50 1.27 -1.42 -16.38
C THR A 50 1.07 -2.86 -15.91
N VAL A 51 0.45 -3.68 -16.71
CA VAL A 51 0.19 -5.08 -16.36
C VAL A 51 1.49 -5.80 -15.99
N ASN A 52 2.56 -5.54 -16.74
CA ASN A 52 3.84 -6.16 -16.49
C ASN A 52 4.42 -5.76 -15.13
N LEU A 53 4.38 -4.47 -14.80
CA LEU A 53 4.90 -3.98 -13.53
C LEU A 53 4.03 -4.44 -12.36
N ALA A 54 2.70 -4.45 -12.55
CA ALA A 54 1.79 -4.97 -11.54
C ALA A 54 2.09 -6.43 -11.22
N ALA A 55 2.38 -7.24 -12.24
CA ALA A 55 2.73 -8.64 -12.03
C ALA A 55 4.07 -8.80 -11.31
N HIS A 56 5.05 -7.97 -11.62
CA HIS A 56 6.34 -8.04 -10.95
C HIS A 56 6.22 -7.68 -9.47
N LEU A 57 5.42 -6.68 -9.14
CA LEU A 57 5.16 -6.33 -7.75
C LEU A 57 4.44 -7.47 -7.03
N GLY A 58 3.39 -8.01 -7.65
CA GLY A 58 2.62 -9.11 -7.08
C GLY A 58 3.48 -10.33 -6.76
N ALA A 59 4.49 -10.59 -7.59
CA ALA A 59 5.36 -11.75 -7.39
C ALA A 59 6.18 -11.65 -6.09
N GLN A 60 6.39 -10.47 -5.56
CA GLN A 60 7.14 -10.28 -4.31
C GLN A 60 6.26 -10.25 -3.06
N LEU A 61 4.95 -10.26 -3.23
CA LEU A 61 4.04 -10.23 -2.08
C LEU A 61 3.89 -11.62 -1.45
N PRO A 62 3.72 -11.69 -0.12
CA PRO A 62 3.41 -12.98 0.53
C PRO A 62 2.14 -13.57 -0.02
N LEU A 63 2.02 -14.89 0.00
CA LEU A 63 0.98 -15.63 -0.70
C LEU A 63 -0.44 -15.12 -0.47
N LEU A 64 -0.85 -14.92 0.77
CA LEU A 64 -2.21 -14.47 1.07
C LEU A 64 -2.42 -13.03 0.61
N ILE A 65 -1.45 -12.17 0.83
CA ILE A 65 -1.52 -10.77 0.41
C ILE A 65 -1.52 -10.67 -1.12
N ARG A 66 -0.77 -11.54 -1.79
CA ARG A 66 -0.78 -11.63 -3.25
C ARG A 66 -2.17 -11.96 -3.78
N GLY A 67 -2.88 -12.87 -3.10
CA GLY A 67 -4.23 -13.24 -3.47
C GLY A 67 -5.18 -12.04 -3.40
N VAL A 68 -5.10 -11.27 -2.31
CA VAL A 68 -5.92 -10.06 -2.17
C VAL A 68 -5.52 -9.01 -3.21
N TYR A 69 -4.24 -8.88 -3.47
CA TYR A 69 -3.71 -7.92 -4.45
C TYR A 69 -4.31 -8.16 -5.84
N TYR A 70 -4.46 -9.42 -6.26
CA TYR A 70 -5.02 -9.73 -7.57
C TYR A 70 -6.55 -9.85 -7.60
N ASP A 71 -7.19 -9.84 -6.45
CA ASP A 71 -8.65 -9.99 -6.41
C ASP A 71 -9.30 -8.84 -7.18
N GLN A 72 -10.20 -9.18 -8.08
CA GLN A 72 -10.93 -8.24 -8.94
C GLN A 72 -10.05 -7.42 -9.90
N TYR A 73 -8.85 -7.91 -10.20
CA TYR A 73 -7.97 -7.21 -11.15
C TYR A 73 -8.47 -7.43 -12.58
N GLU A 74 -8.58 -6.35 -13.34
CA GLU A 74 -9.00 -6.40 -14.73
C GLU A 74 -7.88 -5.87 -15.63
N PRO A 75 -6.90 -6.70 -15.96
CA PRO A 75 -5.72 -6.25 -16.71
C PRO A 75 -6.03 -5.61 -18.08
N GLY A 76 -7.13 -5.99 -18.68
CA GLY A 76 -7.52 -5.43 -19.98
C GLY A 76 -7.88 -3.96 -19.93
N HIS A 77 -8.17 -3.42 -18.74
CA HIS A 77 -8.51 -2.02 -18.58
C HIS A 77 -7.40 -1.23 -17.88
N MET A 78 -6.22 -1.83 -17.73
CA MET A 78 -5.14 -1.21 -16.96
C MET A 78 -3.98 -0.81 -17.86
N PRO A 79 -3.23 0.22 -17.47
CA PRO A 79 -3.40 1.01 -16.24
C PRO A 79 -4.58 1.98 -16.36
N SER A 80 -5.15 2.29 -15.21
CA SER A 80 -6.25 3.26 -15.20
C SER A 80 -5.71 4.67 -15.43
N GLU A 81 -6.61 5.55 -15.90
CA GLU A 81 -6.20 6.87 -16.33
C GLU A 81 -6.04 7.92 -15.27
N PHE A 82 -5.60 7.57 -14.09
CA PHE A 82 -5.43 8.56 -13.06
C PHE A 82 -4.10 9.26 -13.29
N ARG A 83 -4.09 10.53 -13.05
CA ARG A 83 -2.93 11.35 -13.36
C ARG A 83 -2.41 12.16 -12.20
N SER A 84 -3.05 12.11 -11.05
CA SER A 84 -2.64 12.96 -9.94
C SER A 84 -2.66 12.25 -8.60
N ARG A 85 -1.92 12.82 -7.67
CA ARG A 85 -1.93 12.40 -6.28
C ARG A 85 -3.33 12.51 -5.71
N ASP A 86 -4.03 13.60 -6.00
CA ASP A 86 -5.35 13.84 -5.42
C ASP A 86 -6.39 12.83 -5.90
N GLU A 87 -6.31 12.38 -7.14
CA GLU A 87 -7.19 11.34 -7.64
C GLU A 87 -6.93 10.01 -6.92
N PHE A 88 -5.67 9.69 -6.67
CA PHE A 88 -5.30 8.48 -5.93
C PHE A 88 -5.83 8.55 -4.49
N VAL A 89 -5.58 9.66 -3.80
CA VAL A 89 -6.04 9.86 -2.43
C VAL A 89 -7.57 9.80 -2.37
N GLY A 90 -8.23 10.42 -3.34
CA GLY A 90 -9.69 10.42 -3.42
C GLY A 90 -10.29 9.02 -3.60
N GLU A 91 -9.65 8.19 -4.42
CA GLU A 91 -10.12 6.83 -4.62
C GLU A 91 -9.93 6.00 -3.36
N VAL A 92 -8.81 6.15 -2.68
CA VAL A 92 -8.58 5.45 -1.41
C VAL A 92 -9.62 5.92 -0.38
N ALA A 93 -9.88 7.22 -0.30
CA ALA A 93 -10.86 7.77 0.64
C ALA A 93 -12.25 7.18 0.38
N GLU A 94 -12.62 7.04 -0.89
CA GLU A 94 -13.93 6.50 -1.24
C GLU A 94 -14.06 5.05 -0.80
N TRP A 95 -13.06 4.22 -1.03
CA TRP A 95 -13.10 2.82 -0.65
C TRP A 95 -13.01 2.59 0.86
N LEU A 96 -12.51 3.59 1.61
CA LEU A 96 -12.43 3.49 3.07
C LEU A 96 -13.59 4.20 3.77
N SER A 97 -14.53 4.74 3.02
CA SER A 97 -15.61 5.56 3.60
C SER A 97 -16.55 4.81 4.52
N ASP A 98 -16.67 3.49 4.36
CA ASP A 98 -17.57 2.70 5.18
C ASP A 98 -16.88 2.01 6.36
N CYS A 99 -15.63 2.30 6.60
CA CYS A 99 -14.98 1.80 7.79
C CYS A 99 -14.83 2.95 8.79
N ARG A 100 -14.32 2.67 10.00
CA ARG A 100 -14.15 3.77 10.95
C ARG A 100 -13.23 4.81 10.33
N PRO A 101 -13.34 6.07 10.73
CA PRO A 101 -12.56 7.13 10.10
C PRO A 101 -11.05 6.86 10.09
N VAL A 102 -10.46 6.90 8.91
CA VAL A 102 -9.03 6.74 8.71
C VAL A 102 -8.62 7.81 7.73
N ASP A 103 -7.57 8.54 8.04
CA ASP A 103 -7.04 9.53 7.12
C ASP A 103 -6.46 8.81 5.91
N PRO A 104 -6.98 9.03 4.70
CA PRO A 104 -6.51 8.31 3.52
C PRO A 104 -5.02 8.55 3.21
N GLU A 105 -4.50 9.73 3.49
CA GLU A 105 -3.07 9.98 3.26
C GLU A 105 -2.20 9.20 4.24
N GLU A 106 -2.62 9.08 5.49
CA GLU A 106 -1.90 8.28 6.48
C GLU A 106 -1.95 6.80 6.10
N ALA A 107 -3.10 6.34 5.60
CA ALA A 107 -3.26 4.96 5.13
C ALA A 107 -2.28 4.67 3.99
N ILE A 108 -2.20 5.57 3.02
CA ILE A 108 -1.31 5.41 1.87
C ILE A 108 0.14 5.40 2.32
N ARG A 109 0.54 6.34 3.19
CA ARG A 109 1.92 6.40 3.68
C ARG A 109 2.31 5.15 4.43
N SER A 110 1.39 4.63 5.24
CA SER A 110 1.65 3.40 6.00
C SER A 110 1.94 2.23 5.08
N VAL A 111 1.14 2.08 4.03
CA VAL A 111 1.34 0.98 3.06
C VAL A 111 2.61 1.21 2.23
N PHE A 112 2.90 2.43 1.84
CA PHE A 112 4.13 2.72 1.10
C PHE A 112 5.38 2.37 1.93
N ARG A 113 5.39 2.74 3.23
CA ARG A 113 6.49 2.36 4.12
C ARG A 113 6.60 0.86 4.26
N LEU A 114 5.47 0.18 4.39
CA LEU A 114 5.41 -1.27 4.51
C LEU A 114 6.05 -1.93 3.30
N LEU A 115 5.68 -1.49 2.11
CA LEU A 115 6.24 -2.04 0.87
C LEU A 115 7.74 -1.78 0.78
N SER A 116 8.18 -0.60 1.16
CA SER A 116 9.61 -0.29 1.14
C SER A 116 10.43 -1.17 2.09
N ARG A 117 9.83 -1.64 3.18
CA ARG A 117 10.54 -2.52 4.10
C ARG A 117 10.58 -3.96 3.62
N HIS A 118 9.56 -4.42 2.94
CA HIS A 118 9.40 -5.85 2.62
C HIS A 118 9.65 -6.23 1.16
N ILE A 119 9.63 -5.27 0.25
CA ILE A 119 9.83 -5.53 -1.17
C ILE A 119 11.26 -5.11 -1.53
N SER A 120 11.85 -5.72 -2.53
CA SER A 120 13.22 -5.38 -2.92
C SER A 120 13.32 -3.91 -3.33
N GLU A 121 14.45 -3.30 -3.02
CA GLU A 121 14.68 -1.88 -3.32
C GLU A 121 14.54 -1.59 -4.81
N GLY A 122 15.03 -2.48 -5.66
CA GLY A 122 14.91 -2.31 -7.10
C GLY A 122 13.46 -2.32 -7.58
N GLN A 123 12.62 -3.19 -7.00
CA GLN A 123 11.22 -3.26 -7.38
C GLN A 123 10.46 -2.03 -6.87
N VAL A 124 10.75 -1.60 -5.64
CA VAL A 124 10.14 -0.39 -5.09
C VAL A 124 10.46 0.81 -5.98
N GLY A 125 11.72 0.93 -6.41
CA GLY A 125 12.12 2.03 -7.29
C GLY A 125 11.34 2.05 -8.60
N LYS A 126 11.14 0.89 -9.22
CA LYS A 126 10.38 0.81 -10.46
C LYS A 126 8.92 1.19 -10.27
N VAL A 127 8.31 0.74 -9.19
CA VAL A 127 6.92 1.08 -8.88
C VAL A 127 6.80 2.59 -8.62
N ARG A 128 7.66 3.13 -7.77
CA ARG A 128 7.64 4.55 -7.43
C ARG A 128 7.81 5.42 -8.67
N ASP A 129 8.78 5.06 -9.55
CA ASP A 129 9.05 5.85 -10.74
C ASP A 129 7.91 5.81 -11.77
N ALA A 130 7.03 4.83 -11.67
CA ALA A 130 5.87 4.73 -12.55
C ALA A 130 4.71 5.63 -12.09
N LEU A 131 4.80 6.21 -10.90
CA LEU A 131 3.73 7.01 -10.34
C LEU A 131 3.88 8.50 -10.66
N PRO A 132 2.78 9.25 -10.66
CA PRO A 132 2.86 10.70 -10.82
C PRO A 132 3.74 11.35 -9.76
N LYS A 133 4.29 12.50 -10.08
CA LYS A 133 5.24 13.21 -9.20
C LYS A 133 4.74 13.36 -7.77
N GLY A 134 3.50 13.75 -7.57
CA GLY A 134 2.95 13.94 -6.23
C GLY A 134 2.93 12.67 -5.39
N LEU A 135 2.65 11.53 -6.03
CA LEU A 135 2.66 10.24 -5.34
C LEU A 135 4.09 9.79 -5.09
N ARG A 136 5.00 10.03 -6.03
CA ARG A 136 6.42 9.70 -5.80
C ARG A 136 6.95 10.46 -4.60
N GLN A 137 6.62 11.73 -4.48
CA GLN A 137 7.04 12.54 -3.34
C GLN A 137 6.45 12.03 -2.05
N MET A 138 5.18 11.63 -2.07
CA MET A 138 4.53 11.05 -0.90
C MET A 138 5.24 9.76 -0.47
N TRP A 139 5.65 8.94 -1.43
CA TRP A 139 6.37 7.70 -1.13
C TRP A 139 7.74 8.01 -0.50
N GLU A 140 8.48 8.94 -1.10
CA GLU A 140 9.79 9.33 -0.59
C GLU A 140 9.71 9.88 0.83
N ARG A 141 8.69 10.70 1.11
CA ARG A 141 8.48 11.24 2.44
C ARG A 141 8.06 10.15 3.43
N ALA A 142 7.35 9.15 2.96
CA ALA A 142 6.94 8.05 3.82
C ALA A 142 8.15 7.21 4.24
N GLU A 143 9.16 7.08 3.36
CA GLU A 143 10.36 6.35 3.66
C GLU A 143 11.28 7.13 4.59
N ASP A 144 11.26 8.44 4.52
CA ASP A 144 12.14 9.29 5.29
C ASP A 144 11.35 10.30 6.13
N PRO A 145 11.10 9.99 7.39
CA PRO A 145 10.34 10.88 8.26
C PRO A 145 10.96 12.26 8.46
N THR A 146 12.27 12.40 8.24
CA THR A 146 12.91 13.71 8.40
C THR A 146 12.47 14.66 7.30
N ILE A 147 12.19 14.17 6.12
CA ILE A 147 11.70 14.99 5.03
C ILE A 147 10.33 15.57 5.39
N VAL A 148 9.50 14.77 6.06
CA VAL A 148 8.18 15.23 6.45
C VAL A 148 8.31 16.30 7.52
N ALA A 149 9.25 16.14 8.45
CA ALA A 149 9.44 17.10 9.53
C ALA A 149 9.99 18.42 9.02
N GLU A 150 10.62 18.41 7.85
CA GLU A 150 11.17 19.64 7.29
C GLU A 150 10.19 20.36 6.39
N GLU A 151 9.00 19.85 6.25
CA GLU A 151 8.02 20.53 5.47
C GLU A 151 7.73 21.82 6.19
N PRO A 152 8.05 22.93 5.59
CA PRO A 152 7.95 24.18 6.26
C PRO A 152 6.53 24.48 6.47
N LEU A 153 6.29 24.86 7.61
CA LEU A 153 5.12 25.36 7.91
C LEU A 153 5.05 26.55 7.18
N ILE A 154 4.32 26.55 6.26
CA ILE A 154 4.19 27.62 5.51
C ILE A 154 3.66 28.64 6.30
N LEU A 155 4.35 29.51 6.45
CA LEU A 155 4.05 30.50 7.03
C LEU A 155 3.19 31.28 6.48
N ILE A 156 2.36 31.51 7.02
CA ILE A 156 1.45 32.25 6.73
C ILE A 156 1.68 33.46 7.37
N GLU A 157 1.91 34.38 6.72
CA GLU A 157 2.07 35.62 7.31
C GLU A 157 1.08 36.45 6.75
#